data_964a8d1f4489656c256e8a161c890033
#
_entry.id   964a8d1f4489656c256e8a161c890033
#
_cell.length_a   1.000
_cell.length_b   1.000
_cell.length_c   1.000
_cell.angle_alpha   90.00
_cell.angle_beta   90.00
_cell.angle_gamma   90.00
#
_symmetry.space_group_name_H-M   'P 1'
#
loop_
_entity.id
_entity.type
_entity.pdbx_description
1 polymer ?
#
loop_
_entity_poly.entity_id
_entity_poly.type
_entity_poly.pdbx_seq_one_letter_code
_entity_poly.pdbx_strand_id
1 'polypeptide(L)'
;MNKTDIDRVQAYLRRILGSDRVNVVAPPRAGLSVEIAVNDEVIGTVHRDTDDGEVSYSVHLTILEEDLPPAPKVAPVPVRGGRPIR
;
A
#
# COMPACT_ATOMS: atom_id res chain seq x y z
N MET A 1 -6.09 9.45 11.39
CA MET A 1 -7.22 9.00 10.56
C MET A 1 -8.30 8.43 11.45
N ASN A 2 -9.53 8.85 11.23
CA ASN A 2 -10.63 8.27 11.97
C ASN A 2 -11.15 7.03 11.24
N LYS A 3 -12.14 6.38 11.83
CA LYS A 3 -12.64 5.13 11.26
C LYS A 3 -13.21 5.33 9.86
N THR A 4 -13.88 6.43 9.63
CA THR A 4 -14.44 6.72 8.31
C THR A 4 -13.33 6.84 7.28
N ASP A 5 -12.25 7.53 7.64
CA ASP A 5 -11.10 7.66 6.73
C ASP A 5 -10.51 6.30 6.42
N ILE A 6 -10.33 5.48 7.45
CA ILE A 6 -9.76 4.15 7.28
C ILE A 6 -10.61 3.31 6.35
N ASP A 7 -11.92 3.32 6.56
CA ASP A 7 -12.83 2.54 5.74
C ASP A 7 -12.81 2.99 4.29
N ARG A 8 -12.75 4.30 4.07
CA ARG A 8 -12.73 4.84 2.71
C ARG A 8 -11.43 4.51 1.99
N VAL A 9 -10.30 4.62 2.68
CA VAL A 9 -9.01 4.30 2.07
C VAL A 9 -8.96 2.80 1.75
N GLN A 10 -9.47 1.98 2.65
CA GLN A 10 -9.50 0.54 2.41
C GLN A 10 -10.34 0.20 1.17
N ALA A 11 -11.51 0.78 1.08
CA ALA A 11 -12.38 0.50 -0.06
C ALA A 11 -11.71 0.93 -1.37
N TYR A 12 -11.08 2.08 -1.36
CA TYR A 12 -10.41 2.57 -2.54
C TYR A 12 -9.23 1.67 -2.93
N LEU A 13 -8.41 1.28 -1.96
CA LEU A 13 -7.26 0.43 -2.25
C LEU A 13 -7.69 -0.93 -2.77
N ARG A 14 -8.74 -1.50 -2.20
CA ARG A 14 -9.26 -2.78 -2.68
C ARG A 14 -9.70 -2.68 -4.14
N ARG A 15 -10.30 -1.56 -4.49
CA ARG A 15 -10.77 -1.38 -5.86
C ARG A 15 -9.62 -1.22 -6.84
N ILE A 16 -8.67 -0.32 -6.55
CA ILE A 16 -7.62 -0.05 -7.51
C ILE A 16 -6.59 -1.18 -7.57
N LEU A 17 -6.42 -1.91 -6.49
CA LEU A 17 -5.47 -3.03 -6.48
C LEU A 17 -6.15 -4.35 -6.84
N GLY A 18 -7.47 -4.33 -6.94
CA GLY A 18 -8.20 -5.51 -7.37
C GLY A 18 -8.14 -6.65 -6.38
N SER A 19 -8.14 -6.35 -5.08
CA SER A 19 -8.01 -7.39 -4.08
C SER A 19 -8.83 -7.07 -2.85
N ASP A 20 -9.66 -7.99 -2.43
CA ASP A 20 -10.44 -7.87 -1.19
C ASP A 20 -9.61 -8.21 0.04
N ARG A 21 -8.37 -8.60 -0.14
CA ARG A 21 -7.53 -9.03 0.97
C ARG A 21 -6.72 -7.90 1.58
N VAL A 22 -6.81 -6.71 0.99
CA VAL A 22 -6.13 -5.54 1.51
C VAL A 22 -6.93 -5.01 2.69
N ASN A 23 -6.28 -4.86 3.82
CA ASN A 23 -6.90 -4.31 5.01
C ASN A 23 -6.13 -3.11 5.49
N VAL A 24 -6.85 -2.05 5.83
CA VAL A 24 -6.25 -0.89 6.45
C VAL A 24 -6.58 -1.00 7.93
N VAL A 25 -5.55 -1.10 8.76
CA VAL A 25 -5.70 -1.49 10.16
C VAL A 25 -5.45 -0.29 11.05
N ALA A 26 -6.44 0.02 11.88
CA ALA A 26 -6.29 1.10 12.85
C ALA A 26 -5.24 0.72 13.87
N PRO A 27 -4.44 1.68 14.34
CA PRO A 27 -3.45 1.38 15.35
C PRO A 27 -4.14 1.08 16.69
N PRO A 28 -3.49 0.31 17.56
CA PRO A 28 -4.08 -0.02 18.84
C PRO A 28 -4.24 1.19 19.76
N ARG A 29 -3.53 2.29 19.47
CA ARG A 29 -3.70 3.50 20.25
C ARG A 29 -3.23 4.68 19.42
N ALA A 30 -3.65 5.85 19.84
CA ALA A 30 -3.34 7.09 19.13
C ALA A 30 -1.84 7.31 19.06
N GLY A 31 -1.40 7.92 18.00
CA GLY A 31 0.00 8.24 17.79
C GLY A 31 0.78 7.19 17.04
N LEU A 32 0.22 6.01 16.86
CA LEU A 32 0.86 4.98 16.06
C LEU A 32 0.35 5.05 14.63
N SER A 33 1.11 4.44 13.73
CA SER A 33 0.78 4.49 12.31
C SER A 33 -0.39 3.58 11.98
N VAL A 34 -1.18 4.01 11.00
CA VAL A 34 -2.19 3.15 10.40
C VAL A 34 -1.46 2.20 9.46
N GLU A 35 -1.78 0.93 9.52
CA GLU A 35 -1.06 -0.09 8.78
C GLU A 35 -1.87 -0.64 7.64
N ILE A 36 -1.17 -1.15 6.63
CA ILE A 36 -1.77 -1.89 5.54
C ILE A 36 -1.32 -3.32 5.66
N ALA A 37 -2.28 -4.24 5.66
CA ALA A 37 -1.98 -5.66 5.73
C ALA A 37 -2.67 -6.39 4.58
N VAL A 38 -2.05 -7.46 4.12
CA VAL A 38 -2.64 -8.36 3.14
C VAL A 38 -2.51 -9.75 3.70
N ASN A 39 -3.64 -10.45 3.81
CA ASN A 39 -3.66 -11.80 4.41
C ASN A 39 -3.02 -11.79 5.79
N ASP A 40 -3.32 -10.76 6.58
CA ASP A 40 -2.83 -10.60 7.94
C ASP A 40 -1.33 -10.33 8.05
N GLU A 41 -0.69 -10.05 6.94
CA GLU A 41 0.71 -9.68 6.95
C GLU A 41 0.83 -8.19 6.70
N VAL A 42 1.45 -7.47 7.63
CA VAL A 42 1.61 -6.03 7.50
C VAL A 42 2.66 -5.76 6.44
N ILE A 43 2.30 -4.98 5.44
CA ILE A 43 3.20 -4.67 4.32
C ILE A 43 3.51 -3.19 4.20
N GLY A 44 2.85 -2.36 4.98
CA GLY A 44 3.11 -0.93 4.86
C GLY A 44 2.28 -0.09 5.79
N THR A 45 2.28 1.19 5.53
CA THR A 45 1.57 2.17 6.37
C THR A 45 0.84 3.17 5.49
N VAL A 46 -0.14 3.83 6.09
CA VAL A 46 -0.88 4.91 5.45
C VAL A 46 -0.73 6.15 6.31
N HIS A 47 -0.52 7.27 5.68
CA HIS A 47 -0.40 8.53 6.38
C HIS A 47 -1.32 9.56 5.75
N ARG A 48 -2.13 10.23 6.58
CA ARG A 48 -2.99 11.31 6.12
C ARG A 48 -2.21 12.61 6.15
N ASP A 49 -2.22 13.31 5.05
CA ASP A 49 -1.45 14.53 4.89
C ASP A 49 -2.40 15.66 4.55
N THR A 50 -2.28 16.75 5.27
CA THR A 50 -3.13 17.92 5.03
C THR A 50 -2.34 19.14 4.64
N ASP A 51 -1.10 18.95 4.20
CA ASP A 51 -0.30 20.07 3.73
C ASP A 51 -0.98 20.73 2.54
N ASP A 52 -0.74 21.99 2.36
CA ASP A 52 -1.27 22.76 1.24
C ASP A 52 -2.78 22.90 1.25
N GLY A 53 -3.40 22.63 2.37
CA GLY A 53 -4.84 22.82 2.48
C GLY A 53 -5.67 21.74 1.83
N GLU A 54 -5.03 20.71 1.28
CA GLU A 54 -5.73 19.59 0.69
C GLU A 54 -5.44 18.33 1.48
N VAL A 55 -6.40 17.42 1.47
CA VAL A 55 -6.23 16.16 2.17
C VAL A 55 -5.77 15.11 1.18
N SER A 56 -4.69 14.44 1.50
CA SER A 56 -4.23 13.32 0.71
C SER A 56 -3.81 12.19 1.64
N TYR A 57 -3.68 11.02 1.08
CA TYR A 57 -3.28 9.85 1.86
C TYR A 57 -2.11 9.21 1.15
N SER A 58 -0.99 9.11 1.86
CA SER A 58 0.23 8.54 1.31
C SER A 58 0.37 7.12 1.80
N VAL A 59 0.66 6.23 0.87
CA VAL A 59 0.81 4.81 1.17
C VAL A 59 2.26 4.42 0.96
N HIS A 60 2.83 3.82 1.98
CA HIS A 60 4.19 3.30 1.91
C HIS A 60 4.15 1.80 2.00
N LEU A 61 4.69 1.14 1.01
CA LEU A 61 4.79 -0.32 1.02
C LEU A 61 6.26 -0.69 1.09
N THR A 62 6.57 -1.62 1.97
CA THR A 62 7.93 -2.11 2.12
C THR A 62 7.98 -3.56 1.66
N ILE A 63 8.86 -3.84 0.74
CA ILE A 63 9.04 -5.19 0.22
C ILE A 63 10.41 -5.67 0.68
N LEU A 64 10.43 -6.74 1.46
CA LEU A 64 11.69 -7.30 1.91
C LEU A 64 12.25 -8.19 0.81
N GLU A 65 13.55 -8.12 0.64
CA GLU A 65 14.16 -8.91 -0.43
C GLU A 65 13.91 -10.40 -0.25
N GLU A 66 13.88 -10.86 0.99
CA GLU A 66 13.64 -12.27 1.24
C GLU A 66 12.26 -12.73 0.79
N ASP A 67 11.32 -11.80 0.61
CA ASP A 67 9.99 -12.15 0.13
C ASP A 67 9.86 -12.12 -1.37
N LEU A 68 10.89 -11.69 -2.05
CA LEU A 68 10.85 -11.63 -3.50
C LEU A 68 11.04 -13.02 -4.11
N PRO A 69 10.40 -13.29 -5.25
CA PRO A 69 10.65 -14.53 -5.93
C PRO A 69 12.08 -14.57 -6.47
N PRO A 70 12.60 -15.75 -6.72
CA PRO A 70 13.95 -15.82 -7.30
C PRO A 70 13.99 -15.13 -8.64
N ALA A 71 15.18 -14.61 -8.97
CA ALA A 71 15.35 -13.94 -10.25
C ALA A 71 15.13 -14.93 -11.38
N PRO A 72 14.54 -14.48 -12.50
CA PRO A 72 14.38 -15.39 -13.62
C PRO A 72 15.73 -15.80 -14.18
N LYS A 73 15.81 -17.03 -14.64
CA LYS A 73 17.04 -17.52 -15.21
C LYS A 73 17.33 -16.92 -16.56
N VAL A 74 16.29 -16.55 -17.27
CA VAL A 74 16.41 -15.93 -18.57
C VAL A 74 16.20 -14.44 -18.36
N ALA A 75 17.00 -13.64 -19.05
CA ALA A 75 16.87 -12.20 -18.93
C ALA A 75 15.45 -11.81 -19.28
N PRO A 76 14.85 -10.91 -18.52
CA PRO A 76 13.50 -10.49 -18.83
C PRO A 76 13.45 -9.75 -20.15
N VAL A 77 12.31 -9.83 -20.77
CA VAL A 77 12.06 -9.08 -21.98
C VAL A 77 12.08 -7.62 -21.62
N PRO A 78 12.78 -6.80 -22.40
CA PRO A 78 12.77 -5.36 -22.12
C PRO A 78 11.37 -4.81 -22.18
N VAL A 79 11.11 -3.91 -21.30
CA VAL A 79 9.84 -3.23 -21.30
C VAL A 79 9.82 -2.29 -22.45
N ARG A 80 8.82 -2.44 -23.30
CA ARG A 80 8.75 -1.59 -24.31
C ARG A 80 7.77 -0.71 -24.08
N GLY A 81 7.82 0.20 -24.61
CA GLY A 81 6.96 1.18 -24.44
C GLY A 81 6.99 1.60 -23.10
N GLY A 82 7.65 1.31 -22.69
CA GLY A 82 7.69 1.60 -21.58
C GLY A 82 6.95 1.81 -20.63
N ARG A 83 6.82 1.67 -20.41
CA ARG A 83 6.35 1.95 -19.49
C ARG A 83 6.92 1.86 -18.53
N PRO A 84 7.37 2.33 -18.17
CA PRO A 84 8.06 2.12 -17.19
C PRO A 84 7.32 2.22 -16.08
N ILE A 85 7.33 1.91 -15.68
CA ILE A 85 6.71 1.93 -14.76
C ILE A 85 6.89 2.74 -14.08
N ARG A 86 6.97 3.30 -14.09
CA ARG A 86 7.42 4.02 -13.70
C ARG A 86 7.34 4.34 -13.09
#